data_03243466c38820197aeb90468f5b35db
#
_entry.id   03243466c38820197aeb90468f5b35db
#
_cell.length_a   1.000
_cell.length_b   1.000
_cell.length_c   1.000
_cell.angle_alpha   90.00
_cell.angle_beta   90.00
_cell.angle_gamma   90.00
#
_symmetry.space_group_name_H-M   'P 1'
#
loop_
_entity.id
_entity.type
_entity.pdbx_description
1 polymer ?
#
loop_
_entity_poly.entity_id
_entity_poly.type
_entity_poly.pdbx_seq_one_letter_code
_entity_poly.pdbx_strand_id
1 'polypeptide(L)'
;MKTLEFKTPSGEYVKLVFTSFLKKYWWGLVLPLLATIALMQINVNFVFVALTLIFIVYPMAMSFVYFAYCIVKEIRWTILPKTMETNENGLLLTFDNFAHTIEWEELNGYKVKQRYIALEIKPRKFTYLLVPYDAFENKDSLREFVVILHGKIPQKTKN
;
A
#
# COMPACT_ATOMS: atom_id res chain seq x y z
N MET A 1 15.94 -18.26 -3.63
CA MET A 1 16.23 -17.54 -2.38
C MET A 1 15.00 -17.62 -1.47
N LYS A 2 15.18 -17.84 -0.15
CA LYS A 2 14.09 -17.99 0.82
C LYS A 2 14.27 -16.99 1.98
N THR A 3 13.18 -16.39 2.47
CA THR A 3 13.22 -15.49 3.64
C THR A 3 12.94 -16.25 4.93
N LEU A 4 13.28 -15.64 6.07
CA LEU A 4 12.73 -16.01 7.36
C LEU A 4 11.22 -15.73 7.37
N GLU A 5 10.52 -16.28 8.37
CA GLU A 5 9.12 -15.95 8.57
C GLU A 5 8.99 -14.48 8.98
N PHE A 6 8.10 -13.75 8.31
CA PHE A 6 7.86 -12.35 8.60
C PHE A 6 6.37 -12.01 8.57
N LYS A 7 6.03 -10.98 9.30
CA LYS A 7 4.69 -10.38 9.29
C LYS A 7 4.78 -8.95 8.78
N THR A 8 3.90 -8.58 7.87
CA THR A 8 3.82 -7.21 7.38
C THR A 8 3.40 -6.29 8.54
N PRO A 9 4.15 -5.20 8.83
CA PRO A 9 3.77 -4.22 9.83
C PRO A 9 2.47 -3.52 9.40
N SER A 10 1.36 -3.82 10.08
CA SER A 10 0.02 -3.30 9.69
C SER A 10 -0.03 -1.78 9.66
N GLY A 11 0.62 -1.09 10.60
CA GLY A 11 0.70 0.38 10.63
C GLY A 11 1.41 0.96 9.41
N GLU A 12 2.52 0.38 8.98
CA GLU A 12 3.25 0.82 7.77
C GLU A 12 2.45 0.51 6.50
N TYR A 13 1.73 -0.61 6.47
CA TYR A 13 0.85 -0.95 5.37
C TYR A 13 -0.28 0.09 5.21
N VAL A 14 -1.01 0.36 6.28
CA VAL A 14 -2.08 1.38 6.31
C VAL A 14 -1.54 2.74 5.89
N LYS A 15 -0.41 3.17 6.47
CA LYS A 15 0.24 4.44 6.12
C LYS A 15 0.60 4.52 4.63
N LEU A 16 1.12 3.43 4.05
CA LEU A 16 1.46 3.38 2.63
C LEU A 16 0.22 3.48 1.75
N VAL A 17 -0.85 2.75 2.08
CA VAL A 17 -2.13 2.80 1.35
C VAL A 17 -2.71 4.20 1.39
N PHE A 18 -2.84 4.80 2.57
CA PHE A 18 -3.38 6.16 2.72
C PHE A 18 -2.54 7.21 2.00
N THR A 19 -1.22 7.17 2.15
CA THR A 19 -0.32 8.10 1.46
C THR A 19 -0.45 7.98 -0.06
N SER A 20 -0.55 6.76 -0.58
CA SER A 20 -0.69 6.51 -2.01
C SER A 20 -2.07 6.95 -2.53
N PHE A 21 -3.11 6.73 -1.74
CA PHE A 21 -4.47 7.19 -2.04
C PHE A 21 -4.55 8.71 -2.05
N LEU A 22 -4.10 9.36 -0.98
CA LEU A 22 -4.08 10.83 -0.87
C LEU A 22 -3.25 11.46 -1.99
N LYS A 23 -2.06 10.94 -2.28
CA LYS A 23 -1.22 11.47 -3.37
C LYS A 23 -1.94 11.44 -4.73
N LYS A 24 -2.78 10.43 -4.95
CA LYS A 24 -3.51 10.28 -6.21
C LYS A 24 -4.80 11.08 -6.28
N TYR A 25 -5.52 11.18 -5.16
CA TYR A 25 -6.88 11.73 -5.10
C TYR A 25 -7.01 12.97 -4.22
N TRP A 26 -5.90 13.64 -3.87
CA TRP A 26 -5.88 14.84 -3.02
C TRP A 26 -6.82 15.95 -3.52
N TRP A 27 -6.91 16.11 -4.85
CA TRP A 27 -7.79 17.08 -5.48
C TRP A 27 -9.28 16.85 -5.14
N GLY A 28 -9.71 15.59 -4.99
CA GLY A 28 -11.07 15.24 -4.59
C GLY A 28 -11.44 15.67 -3.16
N LEU A 29 -10.43 15.91 -2.30
CA LEU A 29 -10.62 16.46 -0.97
C LEU A 29 -10.50 17.99 -0.97
N VAL A 30 -9.54 18.51 -1.72
CA VAL A 30 -9.23 19.95 -1.71
C VAL A 30 -10.24 20.77 -2.51
N LEU A 31 -10.68 20.31 -3.68
CA LEU A 31 -11.62 21.08 -4.53
C LEU A 31 -12.97 21.34 -3.84
N PRO A 32 -13.67 20.37 -3.23
CA PRO A 32 -14.92 20.65 -2.53
C PRO A 32 -14.74 21.64 -1.38
N LEU A 33 -13.62 21.55 -0.66
CA LEU A 33 -13.33 22.45 0.43
C LEU A 33 -13.09 23.89 -0.07
N LEU A 34 -12.29 24.07 -1.12
CA LEU A 34 -12.06 25.38 -1.74
C LEU A 34 -13.35 25.99 -2.31
N ALA A 35 -14.17 25.18 -2.98
CA ALA A 35 -15.47 25.62 -3.49
C ALA A 35 -16.37 26.10 -2.33
N THR A 36 -16.42 25.36 -1.23
CA THR A 36 -17.22 25.74 -0.06
C THR A 36 -16.71 27.03 0.58
N ILE A 37 -15.38 27.21 0.70
CA ILE A 37 -14.76 28.45 1.21
C ILE A 37 -15.12 29.64 0.31
N ALA A 38 -15.10 29.48 -1.00
CA ALA A 38 -15.50 30.52 -1.94
C ALA A 38 -17.00 30.88 -1.78
N LEU A 39 -17.87 29.89 -1.61
CA LEU A 39 -19.30 30.10 -1.40
C LEU A 39 -19.62 30.77 -0.05
N MET A 40 -18.77 30.61 0.98
CA MET A 40 -18.91 31.33 2.26
C MET A 40 -18.85 32.86 2.08
N GLN A 41 -18.23 33.38 1.03
CA GLN A 41 -18.23 34.81 0.72
C GLN A 41 -19.62 35.31 0.30
N ILE A 42 -20.46 34.40 -0.23
CA ILE A 42 -21.83 34.71 -0.68
C ILE A 42 -22.83 34.53 0.48
N ASN A 43 -22.67 33.45 1.22
CA ASN A 43 -23.57 33.13 2.34
C ASN A 43 -22.82 32.38 3.45
N VAL A 44 -22.82 32.98 4.64
CA VAL A 44 -22.14 32.43 5.84
C VAL A 44 -22.63 31.02 6.22
N ASN A 45 -23.85 30.63 5.82
CA ASN A 45 -24.37 29.30 6.12
C ASN A 45 -23.55 28.17 5.49
N PHE A 46 -22.73 28.46 4.46
CA PHE A 46 -21.79 27.48 3.90
C PHE A 46 -20.69 27.05 4.91
N VAL A 47 -20.52 27.75 6.04
CA VAL A 47 -19.68 27.29 7.16
C VAL A 47 -20.12 25.90 7.63
N PHE A 48 -21.43 25.65 7.74
CA PHE A 48 -21.93 24.34 8.16
C PHE A 48 -21.59 23.25 7.13
N VAL A 49 -21.59 23.59 5.83
CA VAL A 49 -21.17 22.66 4.77
C VAL A 49 -19.68 22.33 4.91
N ALA A 50 -18.82 23.32 5.15
CA ALA A 50 -17.39 23.11 5.40
C ALA A 50 -17.13 22.22 6.62
N LEU A 51 -17.83 22.48 7.73
CA LEU A 51 -17.73 21.67 8.94
C LEU A 51 -18.21 20.23 8.68
N THR A 52 -19.30 20.06 7.95
CA THR A 52 -19.80 18.72 7.56
C THR A 52 -18.77 17.96 6.70
N LEU A 53 -18.15 18.63 5.75
CA LEU A 53 -17.08 18.02 4.93
C LEU A 53 -15.92 17.56 5.81
N ILE A 54 -15.42 18.41 6.69
CA ILE A 54 -14.24 18.12 7.52
C ILE A 54 -14.52 17.05 8.56
N PHE A 55 -15.63 17.14 9.28
CA PHE A 55 -15.89 16.29 10.46
C PHE A 55 -16.69 15.02 10.17
N ILE A 56 -17.41 14.96 9.05
CA ILE A 56 -18.25 13.82 8.70
C ILE A 56 -17.78 13.17 7.38
N VAL A 57 -17.79 13.91 6.28
CA VAL A 57 -17.56 13.33 4.95
C VAL A 57 -16.14 12.80 4.79
N TYR A 58 -15.12 13.58 5.18
CA TYR A 58 -13.73 13.15 5.02
C TYR A 58 -13.36 11.98 5.94
N PRO A 59 -13.69 11.95 7.23
CA PRO A 59 -13.47 10.78 8.07
C PRO A 59 -14.20 9.54 7.56
N MET A 60 -15.45 9.69 7.07
CA MET A 60 -16.22 8.60 6.47
C MET A 60 -15.56 8.07 5.20
N ALA A 61 -15.11 8.94 4.30
CA ALA A 61 -14.37 8.56 3.10
C ALA A 61 -13.05 7.83 3.44
N MET A 62 -12.30 8.31 4.43
CA MET A 62 -11.07 7.66 4.89
C MET A 62 -11.36 6.30 5.54
N SER A 63 -12.43 6.18 6.33
CA SER A 63 -12.87 4.90 6.87
C SER A 63 -13.21 3.91 5.76
N PHE A 64 -13.91 4.37 4.72
CA PHE A 64 -14.20 3.55 3.55
C PHE A 64 -12.93 3.06 2.85
N VAL A 65 -11.93 3.92 2.66
CA VAL A 65 -10.63 3.54 2.10
C VAL A 65 -9.94 2.48 2.98
N TYR A 66 -9.99 2.66 4.30
CA TYR A 66 -9.43 1.68 5.24
C TYR A 66 -10.12 0.31 5.10
N PHE A 67 -11.44 0.27 5.12
CA PHE A 67 -12.19 -0.98 4.94
C PHE A 67 -11.92 -1.61 3.56
N ALA A 68 -11.97 -0.83 2.49
CA ALA A 68 -11.80 -1.32 1.13
C ALA A 68 -10.40 -1.84 0.80
N TYR A 69 -9.35 -1.31 1.45
CA TYR A 69 -7.95 -1.61 1.09
C TYR A 69 -7.12 -2.23 2.22
N CYS A 70 -7.61 -2.27 3.45
CA CYS A 70 -6.85 -2.81 4.57
C CYS A 70 -7.53 -4.01 5.27
N ILE A 71 -8.86 -4.14 5.19
CA ILE A 71 -9.61 -5.18 5.91
C ILE A 71 -10.19 -6.24 4.98
N VAL A 72 -10.42 -5.93 3.71
CA VAL A 72 -11.05 -6.86 2.75
C VAL A 72 -10.30 -8.19 2.71
N LYS A 73 -11.06 -9.28 2.71
CA LYS A 73 -10.57 -10.67 2.81
C LYS A 73 -9.53 -11.01 1.74
N GLU A 74 -9.70 -10.50 0.51
CA GLU A 74 -8.79 -10.72 -0.62
C GLU A 74 -7.40 -10.10 -0.45
N ILE A 75 -7.24 -9.16 0.50
CA ILE A 75 -5.97 -8.49 0.77
C ILE A 75 -5.36 -8.95 2.09
N ARG A 76 -6.16 -9.58 2.95
CA ARG A 76 -5.75 -9.97 4.30
C ARG A 76 -4.49 -10.83 4.32
N TRP A 77 -4.27 -11.65 3.29
CA TRP A 77 -3.06 -12.47 3.16
C TRP A 77 -1.77 -11.63 3.13
N THR A 78 -1.82 -10.37 2.65
CA THR A 78 -0.64 -9.50 2.64
C THR A 78 -0.12 -9.17 4.03
N ILE A 79 -0.98 -9.26 5.06
CA ILE A 79 -0.67 -8.89 6.45
C ILE A 79 -0.36 -10.14 7.30
N LEU A 80 -0.78 -11.34 6.88
CA LEU A 80 -0.54 -12.58 7.63
C LEU A 80 0.95 -12.91 7.74
N PRO A 81 1.37 -13.65 8.80
CA PRO A 81 2.70 -14.24 8.89
C PRO A 81 2.94 -15.18 7.71
N LYS A 82 4.12 -15.12 7.12
CA LYS A 82 4.49 -15.89 5.92
C LYS A 82 5.99 -15.96 5.74
N THR A 83 6.43 -16.98 5.01
CA THR A 83 7.76 -17.01 4.38
C THR A 83 7.62 -16.70 2.90
N MET A 84 8.66 -16.19 2.29
CA MET A 84 8.69 -15.87 0.86
C MET A 84 9.87 -16.58 0.21
N GLU A 85 9.61 -17.22 -0.92
CA GLU A 85 10.64 -17.87 -1.73
C GLU A 85 10.58 -17.32 -3.15
N THR A 86 11.75 -17.02 -3.71
CA THR A 86 11.88 -16.49 -5.07
C THR A 86 12.09 -17.62 -6.04
N ASN A 87 11.21 -17.77 -7.01
CA ASN A 87 11.25 -18.77 -8.09
C ASN A 87 11.45 -18.10 -9.46
N GLU A 88 11.68 -18.89 -10.48
CA GLU A 88 11.80 -18.38 -11.86
C GLU A 88 10.55 -17.65 -12.33
N ASN A 89 9.36 -18.12 -11.91
CA ASN A 89 8.05 -17.60 -12.33
C ASN A 89 7.51 -16.48 -11.45
N GLY A 90 8.05 -16.29 -10.23
CA GLY A 90 7.52 -15.30 -9.31
C GLY A 90 7.98 -15.47 -7.87
N LEU A 91 7.13 -15.00 -6.96
CA LEU A 91 7.30 -15.07 -5.52
C LEU A 91 6.30 -16.08 -4.93
N LEU A 92 6.80 -17.14 -4.36
CA LEU A 92 6.00 -18.11 -3.60
C LEU A 92 5.90 -17.64 -2.15
N LEU A 93 4.71 -17.34 -1.68
CA LEU A 93 4.39 -17.03 -0.29
C LEU A 93 3.80 -18.27 0.37
N THR A 94 4.42 -18.73 1.45
CA THR A 94 3.93 -19.87 2.22
C THR A 94 3.42 -19.38 3.56
N PHE A 95 2.19 -19.76 3.87
CA PHE A 95 1.47 -19.50 5.11
C PHE A 95 1.25 -20.83 5.85
N ASP A 96 0.79 -20.80 7.08
CA ASP A 96 0.58 -22.02 7.88
C ASP A 96 -0.33 -23.07 7.18
N ASN A 97 -1.39 -22.60 6.48
CA ASN A 97 -2.44 -23.47 5.93
C ASN A 97 -2.58 -23.40 4.41
N PHE A 98 -1.84 -22.54 3.71
CA PHE A 98 -1.92 -22.38 2.26
C PHE A 98 -0.65 -21.75 1.70
N ALA A 99 -0.47 -21.88 0.39
CA ALA A 99 0.56 -21.16 -0.35
C ALA A 99 -0.09 -20.27 -1.41
N HIS A 100 0.54 -19.16 -1.72
CA HIS A 100 0.10 -18.22 -2.76
C HIS A 100 1.29 -17.81 -3.60
N THR A 101 1.19 -17.97 -4.91
CA THR A 101 2.22 -17.54 -5.86
C THR A 101 1.82 -16.22 -6.47
N ILE A 102 2.75 -15.26 -6.48
CA ILE A 102 2.61 -13.99 -7.18
C ILE A 102 3.56 -14.07 -8.39
N GLU A 103 3.03 -14.08 -9.59
CA GLU A 103 3.84 -14.07 -10.81
C GLU A 103 4.54 -12.71 -10.98
N TRP A 104 5.71 -12.71 -11.66
CA TRP A 104 6.44 -11.45 -11.92
C TRP A 104 5.59 -10.44 -12.70
N GLU A 105 4.71 -10.91 -13.57
CA GLU A 105 3.79 -10.08 -14.36
C GLU A 105 2.70 -9.41 -13.55
N GLU A 106 2.34 -9.99 -12.39
CA GLU A 106 1.39 -9.40 -11.44
C GLU A 106 2.01 -8.25 -10.62
N LEU A 107 3.32 -8.12 -10.65
CA LEU A 107 4.01 -7.03 -9.98
C LEU A 107 4.07 -5.79 -10.89
N ASN A 108 3.53 -4.70 -10.39
CA ASN A 108 3.47 -3.41 -11.10
C ASN A 108 4.71 -2.53 -10.86
N GLY A 109 5.51 -2.89 -9.87
CA GLY A 109 6.73 -2.20 -9.50
C GLY A 109 7.08 -2.38 -8.03
N TYR A 110 8.26 -1.90 -7.66
CA TYR A 110 8.70 -1.95 -6.27
C TYR A 110 9.27 -0.60 -5.80
N LYS A 111 9.27 -0.39 -4.48
CA LYS A 111 9.85 0.78 -3.82
C LYS A 111 10.67 0.33 -2.62
N VAL A 112 11.93 0.71 -2.61
CA VAL A 112 12.81 0.51 -1.46
C VAL A 112 12.56 1.64 -0.46
N LYS A 113 12.23 1.30 0.77
CA LYS A 113 12.00 2.20 1.90
C LYS A 113 13.07 1.96 2.96
N GLN A 114 13.11 2.77 4.02
CA GLN A 114 14.13 2.66 5.06
C GLN A 114 14.12 1.32 5.83
N ARG A 115 12.97 0.66 5.94
CA ARG A 115 12.79 -0.54 6.77
C ARG A 115 12.20 -1.73 6.03
N TYR A 116 11.72 -1.54 4.80
CA TYR A 116 11.06 -2.58 4.02
C TYR A 116 11.13 -2.30 2.52
N ILE A 117 10.91 -3.33 1.73
CA ILE A 117 10.64 -3.23 0.30
C ILE A 117 9.12 -3.36 0.11
N ALA A 118 8.52 -2.39 -0.59
CA ALA A 118 7.10 -2.44 -0.94
C ALA A 118 6.96 -2.88 -2.39
N LEU A 119 6.31 -4.02 -2.62
CA LEU A 119 5.95 -4.54 -3.93
C LEU A 119 4.50 -4.17 -4.22
N GLU A 120 4.22 -3.53 -5.34
CA GLU A 120 2.87 -3.17 -5.76
C GLU A 120 2.30 -4.28 -6.67
N ILE A 121 1.13 -4.81 -6.31
CA ILE A 121 0.52 -5.98 -6.93
C ILE A 121 -0.68 -5.58 -7.77
N LYS A 122 -0.77 -6.12 -9.00
CA LYS A 122 -1.94 -6.04 -9.88
C LYS A 122 -2.97 -7.14 -9.51
N PRO A 123 -4.19 -7.03 -10.00
CA PRO A 123 -4.78 -5.94 -10.78
C PRO A 123 -5.28 -4.79 -9.89
N ARG A 124 -5.28 -4.98 -8.57
CA ARG A 124 -5.93 -4.06 -7.62
C ARG A 124 -4.98 -2.93 -7.23
N LYS A 125 -5.39 -1.69 -7.47
CA LYS A 125 -4.64 -0.50 -7.05
C LYS A 125 -4.49 -0.46 -5.53
N PHE A 126 -3.35 0.06 -5.05
CA PHE A 126 -3.01 0.20 -3.62
C PHE A 126 -2.87 -1.13 -2.85
N THR A 127 -2.72 -2.25 -3.56
CA THR A 127 -2.36 -3.53 -2.92
C THR A 127 -0.84 -3.66 -2.92
N TYR A 128 -0.27 -3.84 -1.74
CA TYR A 128 1.16 -3.92 -1.52
C TYR A 128 1.54 -5.17 -0.73
N LEU A 129 2.64 -5.81 -1.09
CA LEU A 129 3.35 -6.73 -0.22
C LEU A 129 4.54 -5.98 0.37
N LEU A 130 4.59 -5.85 1.69
CA LEU A 130 5.72 -5.26 2.39
C LEU A 130 6.63 -6.37 2.90
N VAL A 131 7.86 -6.39 2.43
CA VAL A 131 8.92 -7.31 2.87
C VAL A 131 9.87 -6.52 3.76
N PRO A 132 9.84 -6.71 5.08
CA PRO A 132 10.72 -6.01 5.99
C PRO A 132 12.16 -6.52 5.87
N TYR A 133 13.14 -5.71 6.21
CA TYR A 133 14.54 -6.06 6.07
C TYR A 133 15.00 -7.17 7.01
N ASP A 134 14.35 -7.31 8.15
CA ASP A 134 14.58 -8.38 9.14
C ASP A 134 14.05 -9.75 8.69
N ALA A 135 13.29 -9.81 7.59
CA ALA A 135 12.94 -11.06 6.94
C ALA A 135 14.11 -11.73 6.22
N PHE A 136 15.21 -11.03 6.01
CA PHE A 136 16.42 -11.55 5.36
C PHE A 136 17.44 -11.95 6.40
N GLU A 137 18.09 -13.12 6.23
CA GLU A 137 19.12 -13.62 7.16
C GLU A 137 20.31 -12.67 7.28
N ASN A 138 20.66 -12.00 6.17
CA ASN A 138 21.79 -11.09 6.10
C ASN A 138 21.59 -10.00 5.03
N LYS A 139 22.50 -9.02 5.02
CA LYS A 139 22.46 -7.92 4.05
C LYS A 139 22.72 -8.36 2.59
N ASP A 140 23.41 -9.45 2.41
CA ASP A 140 23.73 -9.94 1.06
C ASP A 140 22.51 -10.61 0.44
N SER A 141 21.72 -11.38 1.22
CA SER A 141 20.42 -11.90 0.79
C SER A 141 19.45 -10.77 0.43
N LEU A 142 19.44 -9.68 1.20
CA LEU A 142 18.64 -8.50 0.86
C LEU A 142 19.09 -7.86 -0.46
N ARG A 143 20.40 -7.74 -0.69
CA ARG A 143 20.95 -7.19 -1.94
C ARG A 143 20.62 -8.09 -3.13
N GLU A 144 20.80 -9.39 -2.98
CA GLU A 144 20.44 -10.39 -3.99
C GLU A 144 18.96 -10.25 -4.39
N PHE A 145 18.08 -10.14 -3.40
CA PHE A 145 16.65 -9.92 -3.66
C PHE A 145 16.38 -8.64 -4.46
N VAL A 146 17.01 -7.52 -4.09
CA VAL A 146 16.87 -6.26 -4.83
C VAL A 146 17.39 -6.39 -6.27
N VAL A 147 18.49 -7.11 -6.49
CA VAL A 147 19.02 -7.38 -7.84
C VAL A 147 18.02 -8.19 -8.67
N ILE A 148 17.45 -9.24 -8.10
CA ILE A 148 16.40 -10.04 -8.75
C ILE A 148 15.19 -9.16 -9.12
N LEU A 149 14.72 -8.33 -8.20
CA LEU A 149 13.61 -7.40 -8.45
C LEU A 149 13.95 -6.42 -9.58
N HIS A 150 15.16 -5.88 -9.58
CA HIS A 150 15.60 -4.92 -10.60
C HIS A 150 15.65 -5.55 -12.01
N GLY A 151 16.03 -6.82 -12.10
CA GLY A 151 16.04 -7.57 -13.37
C GLY A 151 14.68 -8.00 -13.88
N LYS A 152 13.68 -8.13 -12.98
CA LYS A 152 12.34 -8.66 -13.33
C LYS A 152 11.26 -7.58 -13.36
N ILE A 153 11.41 -6.47 -12.61
CA ILE A 153 10.34 -5.49 -12.40
C ILE A 153 10.89 -4.07 -12.48
N PRO A 154 10.14 -3.12 -13.10
CA PRO A 154 10.55 -1.71 -13.13
C PRO A 154 10.55 -1.09 -11.72
N GLN A 155 11.65 -0.44 -11.35
CA GLN A 155 11.71 0.32 -10.10
C GLN A 155 10.84 1.59 -10.23
N LYS A 156 9.83 1.73 -9.38
CA LYS A 156 9.08 2.99 -9.27
C LYS A 156 9.88 4.01 -8.47
N THR A 157 10.61 4.84 -9.17
CA THR A 157 11.32 6.00 -8.57
C THR A 157 10.31 6.93 -7.85
N LYS A 158 10.79 7.56 -6.79
CA LYS A 158 10.04 8.61 -6.07
C LYS A 158 9.77 9.79 -7.03
N ASN A 159 8.53 9.97 -7.46
CA ASN A 159 8.02 11.30 -7.85
C ASN A 159 7.29 11.91 -6.65
#